data_c36ede16ac854d8e7b8d3684941dca19
#
_entry.id   c36ede16ac854d8e7b8d3684941dca19
#
_cell.length_a   1.000
_cell.length_b   1.000
_cell.length_c   1.000
_cell.angle_alpha   90.00
_cell.angle_beta   90.00
_cell.angle_gamma   90.00
#
_symmetry.space_group_name_H-M   'P 1'
#
loop_
_entity.id
_entity.type
_entity.pdbx_description
1 polymer ?
#
loop_
_entity_poly.entity_id
_entity_poly.type
_entity_poly.pdbx_seq_one_letter_code
_entity_poly.pdbx_strand_id
1 'polypeptide(L)'
;LIIIGLGNPGTKYEHTRHNVGFLAVEKAAERAGISLKKSFGKKYSSAEGRYAGSKAVFIEPLTYMNNSGTVIASLRRKFQLTPEDVVVVCDNLDLPPGVVRVKQGGGTAGHNGLASIVQYLGTKDFLRVYIGIGRPQFRGDVVKYVLGVPAAEERSDLNAGIDRAAEALVELLADSPEKVMNEFNRRSTPDSDTQ
;
A
#
# COMPACT_ATOMS: atom_id res chain seq x y z
N LEU A 1 1.61 -11.79 8.79
CA LEU A 1 0.93 -11.02 7.74
C LEU A 1 1.73 -11.03 6.44
N ILE A 2 1.01 -10.89 5.30
CA ILE A 2 1.56 -10.74 3.95
C ILE A 2 1.13 -9.36 3.43
N ILE A 3 2.08 -8.46 3.40
CA ILE A 3 1.88 -7.05 3.05
C ILE A 3 2.24 -6.87 1.57
N ILE A 4 1.28 -6.46 0.76
CA ILE A 4 1.42 -6.31 -0.69
C ILE A 4 1.31 -4.82 -1.04
N GLY A 5 2.42 -4.20 -1.43
CA GLY A 5 2.41 -2.87 -1.99
C GLY A 5 2.01 -2.89 -3.47
N LEU A 6 1.14 -1.99 -3.90
CA LEU A 6 0.78 -1.85 -5.31
C LEU A 6 1.60 -0.75 -5.98
N GLY A 7 2.05 -1.02 -7.19
CA GLY A 7 2.84 -0.13 -8.02
C GLY A 7 3.11 -0.74 -9.41
N ASN A 8 3.75 0.03 -10.26
CA ASN A 8 4.24 -0.41 -11.57
C ASN A 8 5.75 -0.58 -11.54
N PRO A 9 6.32 -1.65 -12.12
CA PRO A 9 7.76 -1.85 -12.17
C PRO A 9 8.42 -0.92 -13.21
N GLY A 10 9.66 -0.56 -12.93
CA GLY A 10 10.53 0.23 -13.81
C GLY A 10 10.72 1.66 -13.36
N THR A 11 11.93 2.19 -13.68
CA THR A 11 12.45 3.48 -13.18
C THR A 11 11.54 4.67 -13.51
N LYS A 12 10.84 4.63 -14.64
CA LYS A 12 9.93 5.70 -15.02
C LYS A 12 8.70 5.84 -14.11
N TYR A 13 8.39 4.82 -13.28
CA TYR A 13 7.24 4.81 -12.37
C TYR A 13 7.61 5.00 -10.90
N GLU A 14 8.88 4.90 -10.54
CA GLU A 14 9.36 4.89 -9.15
C GLU A 14 8.84 6.05 -8.30
N HIS A 15 8.71 7.23 -8.91
CA HIS A 15 8.27 8.44 -8.20
C HIS A 15 6.86 8.89 -8.56
N THR A 16 6.06 8.04 -9.22
CA THR A 16 4.67 8.38 -9.57
C THR A 16 3.75 8.20 -8.38
N ARG A 17 2.60 8.93 -8.39
CA ARG A 17 1.56 8.79 -7.35
C ARG A 17 1.05 7.35 -7.22
N HIS A 18 1.04 6.59 -8.30
CA HIS A 18 0.56 5.19 -8.31
C HIS A 18 1.54 4.19 -7.66
N ASN A 19 2.77 4.61 -7.36
CA ASN A 19 3.81 3.77 -6.74
C ASN A 19 3.96 4.00 -5.22
N VAL A 20 3.10 4.81 -4.60
CA VAL A 20 3.18 5.05 -3.14
C VAL A 20 3.03 3.76 -2.33
N GLY A 21 2.33 2.74 -2.87
CA GLY A 21 2.24 1.43 -2.25
C GLY A 21 3.59 0.70 -2.17
N PHE A 22 4.40 0.73 -3.24
CA PHE A 22 5.77 0.20 -3.25
C PHE A 22 6.63 0.94 -2.22
N LEU A 23 6.66 2.27 -2.30
CA LEU A 23 7.47 3.10 -1.40
C LEU A 23 7.14 2.86 0.08
N ALA A 24 5.85 2.70 0.42
CA ALA A 24 5.44 2.41 1.79
C ALA A 24 5.88 1.02 2.26
N VAL A 25 5.82 0.01 1.38
CA VAL A 25 6.27 -1.36 1.69
C VAL A 25 7.79 -1.43 1.84
N GLU A 26 8.55 -0.74 0.98
CA GLU A 26 10.00 -0.62 1.11
C GLU A 26 10.40 -0.02 2.47
N LYS A 27 9.79 1.11 2.84
CA LYS A 27 10.04 1.77 4.14
C LYS A 27 9.60 0.92 5.32
N ALA A 28 8.46 0.22 5.22
CA ALA A 28 8.00 -0.67 6.29
C ALA A 28 8.95 -1.86 6.50
N ALA A 29 9.44 -2.47 5.40
CA ALA A 29 10.44 -3.53 5.47
C ALA A 29 11.75 -3.05 6.09
N GLU A 30 12.23 -1.85 5.71
CA GLU A 30 13.42 -1.23 6.29
C GLU A 30 13.25 -0.99 7.79
N ARG A 31 12.12 -0.41 8.23
CA ARG A 31 11.80 -0.18 9.67
C ARG A 31 11.74 -1.50 10.46
N ALA A 32 11.28 -2.58 9.83
CA ALA A 32 11.27 -3.91 10.43
C ALA A 32 12.64 -4.60 10.39
N GLY A 33 13.69 -3.99 9.83
CA GLY A 33 15.02 -4.58 9.67
C GLY A 33 15.07 -5.70 8.62
N ILE A 34 14.14 -5.71 7.67
CA ILE A 34 13.96 -6.76 6.66
C ILE A 34 14.21 -6.19 5.27
N SER A 35 15.20 -6.71 4.53
CA SER A 35 15.55 -6.18 3.21
C SER A 35 14.79 -6.85 2.08
N LEU A 36 14.15 -6.05 1.22
CA LEU A 36 13.50 -6.52 -0.01
C LEU A 36 14.54 -7.02 -1.02
N LYS A 37 14.32 -8.23 -1.55
CA LYS A 37 15.21 -8.85 -2.53
C LYS A 37 14.42 -9.21 -3.79
N LYS A 38 14.90 -8.76 -4.94
CA LYS A 38 14.39 -9.23 -6.24
C LYS A 38 14.74 -10.71 -6.36
N SER A 39 13.73 -11.56 -6.47
CA SER A 39 13.92 -12.99 -6.71
C SER A 39 13.99 -13.26 -8.20
N PHE A 40 15.12 -13.79 -8.68
CA PHE A 40 15.28 -14.12 -10.11
C PHE A 40 14.16 -15.06 -10.58
N GLY A 41 13.56 -14.78 -11.73
CA GLY A 41 12.50 -15.58 -12.34
C GLY A 41 11.12 -15.46 -11.68
N LYS A 42 10.95 -14.65 -10.63
CA LYS A 42 9.64 -14.40 -10.00
C LYS A 42 9.02 -13.09 -10.47
N LYS A 43 7.68 -13.06 -10.53
CA LYS A 43 6.91 -11.87 -10.87
C LYS A 43 6.69 -10.92 -9.68
N TYR A 44 7.51 -11.04 -8.61
CA TYR A 44 7.44 -10.17 -7.44
C TYR A 44 8.79 -10.10 -6.72
N SER A 45 9.08 -8.96 -6.08
CA SER A 45 10.10 -8.84 -5.04
C SER A 45 9.50 -9.31 -3.72
N SER A 46 10.31 -9.88 -2.84
CA SER A 46 9.86 -10.25 -1.51
C SER A 46 10.94 -10.07 -0.45
N ALA A 47 10.50 -9.69 0.75
CA ALA A 47 11.29 -9.73 1.97
C ALA A 47 10.53 -10.55 3.02
N GLU A 48 11.23 -11.45 3.70
CA GLU A 48 10.67 -12.33 4.72
C GLU A 48 11.47 -12.20 6.01
N GLY A 49 10.78 -12.11 7.13
CA GLY A 49 11.40 -12.02 8.43
C GLY A 49 10.39 -12.16 9.57
N ARG A 50 10.83 -11.77 10.76
CA ARG A 50 9.97 -11.69 11.96
C ARG A 50 10.10 -10.29 12.56
N TYR A 51 8.97 -9.76 13.00
CA TYR A 51 8.89 -8.51 13.74
C TYR A 51 7.93 -8.68 14.92
N ALA A 52 8.32 -8.23 16.10
CA ALA A 52 7.54 -8.39 17.34
C ALA A 52 7.02 -9.85 17.56
N GLY A 53 7.82 -10.86 17.18
CA GLY A 53 7.43 -12.27 17.28
C GLY A 53 6.58 -12.80 16.13
N SER A 54 5.97 -11.94 15.31
CA SER A 54 5.11 -12.30 14.17
C SER A 54 5.90 -12.50 12.88
N LYS A 55 5.44 -13.42 12.02
CA LYS A 55 5.98 -13.56 10.66
C LYS A 55 5.54 -12.37 9.81
N ALA A 56 6.50 -11.70 9.18
CA ALA A 56 6.29 -10.60 8.26
C ALA A 56 6.78 -10.97 6.85
N VAL A 57 5.94 -10.74 5.85
CA VAL A 57 6.27 -10.94 4.44
C VAL A 57 5.86 -9.69 3.68
N PHE A 58 6.83 -9.00 3.09
CA PHE A 58 6.61 -7.82 2.25
C PHE A 58 6.73 -8.22 0.79
N ILE A 59 5.79 -7.77 -0.04
CA ILE A 59 5.67 -8.16 -1.45
C ILE A 59 5.47 -6.92 -2.32
N GLU A 60 6.20 -6.85 -3.42
CA GLU A 60 5.97 -5.93 -4.53
C GLU A 60 5.75 -6.74 -5.80
N PRO A 61 4.54 -6.75 -6.38
CA PRO A 61 4.29 -7.35 -7.67
C PRO A 61 5.11 -6.66 -8.76
N LEU A 62 5.95 -7.41 -9.48
CA LEU A 62 6.73 -6.90 -10.63
C LEU A 62 5.94 -7.02 -11.93
N THR A 63 4.63 -6.78 -11.87
CA THR A 63 3.69 -6.74 -12.99
C THR A 63 3.11 -5.34 -13.10
N TYR A 64 2.53 -4.99 -14.24
CA TYR A 64 1.75 -3.76 -14.32
C TYR A 64 0.56 -3.80 -13.36
N MET A 65 0.12 -2.62 -12.91
CA MET A 65 -0.90 -2.43 -11.88
C MET A 65 -2.15 -3.32 -12.08
N ASN A 66 -2.70 -3.37 -13.29
CA ASN A 66 -3.88 -4.19 -13.63
C ASN A 66 -3.67 -5.71 -13.53
N ASN A 67 -2.42 -6.17 -13.38
CA ASN A 67 -2.04 -7.56 -13.27
C ASN A 67 -1.45 -7.92 -11.89
N SER A 68 -1.52 -7.01 -10.91
CA SER A 68 -0.92 -7.19 -9.58
C SER A 68 -1.39 -8.46 -8.88
N GLY A 69 -2.65 -8.87 -9.07
CA GLY A 69 -3.22 -10.08 -8.46
C GLY A 69 -2.64 -11.40 -8.98
N THR A 70 -1.96 -11.41 -10.15
CA THR A 70 -1.41 -12.65 -10.72
C THR A 70 -0.36 -13.32 -9.83
N VAL A 71 0.23 -12.59 -8.89
CA VAL A 71 1.20 -13.14 -7.92
C VAL A 71 0.54 -13.97 -6.82
N ILE A 72 -0.76 -13.81 -6.57
CA ILE A 72 -1.50 -14.45 -5.47
C ILE A 72 -1.37 -15.98 -5.50
N ALA A 73 -1.48 -16.61 -6.69
CA ALA A 73 -1.34 -18.06 -6.81
C ALA A 73 0.04 -18.56 -6.34
N SER A 74 1.10 -17.80 -6.61
CA SER A 74 2.45 -18.14 -6.15
C SER A 74 2.62 -17.90 -4.65
N LEU A 75 2.00 -16.83 -4.12
CA LEU A 75 2.02 -16.52 -2.69
C LEU A 75 1.24 -17.57 -1.88
N ARG A 76 0.07 -18.02 -2.37
CA ARG A 76 -0.68 -19.12 -1.75
C ARG A 76 0.17 -20.40 -1.62
N ARG A 77 0.86 -20.80 -2.69
CA ARG A 77 1.71 -21.99 -2.66
C ARG A 77 2.91 -21.86 -1.72
N LYS A 78 3.52 -20.67 -1.68
CA LYS A 78 4.74 -20.45 -0.89
C LYS A 78 4.46 -20.21 0.59
N PHE A 79 3.41 -19.42 0.89
CA PHE A 79 3.14 -18.91 2.24
C PHE A 79 1.87 -19.46 2.87
N GLN A 80 1.11 -20.32 2.16
CA GLN A 80 -0.21 -20.82 2.57
C GLN A 80 -1.19 -19.66 2.85
N LEU A 81 -1.07 -18.59 2.03
CA LEU A 81 -1.80 -17.33 2.16
C LEU A 81 -3.32 -17.56 2.21
N THR A 82 -3.96 -17.01 3.25
CA THR A 82 -5.41 -16.83 3.35
C THR A 82 -5.77 -15.35 3.23
N PRO A 83 -7.02 -14.98 2.91
CA PRO A 83 -7.40 -13.57 2.81
C PRO A 83 -7.15 -12.74 4.06
N GLU A 84 -7.29 -13.35 5.23
CA GLU A 84 -7.11 -12.75 6.55
C GLU A 84 -5.65 -12.35 6.81
N ASP A 85 -4.71 -13.03 6.12
CA ASP A 85 -3.29 -12.72 6.21
C ASP A 85 -2.87 -11.52 5.37
N VAL A 86 -3.75 -11.05 4.46
CA VAL A 86 -3.40 -10.07 3.43
C VAL A 86 -3.64 -8.64 3.88
N VAL A 87 -2.61 -7.82 3.74
CA VAL A 87 -2.70 -6.35 3.80
C VAL A 87 -2.28 -5.79 2.45
N VAL A 88 -3.13 -4.99 1.81
CA VAL A 88 -2.81 -4.31 0.54
C VAL A 88 -2.60 -2.83 0.76
N VAL A 89 -1.50 -2.30 0.25
CA VAL A 89 -1.16 -0.86 0.32
C VAL A 89 -1.26 -0.25 -1.07
N CYS A 90 -2.02 0.83 -1.19
CA CYS A 90 -2.20 1.52 -2.48
C CYS A 90 -2.59 2.99 -2.32
N ASP A 91 -2.49 3.72 -3.42
CA ASP A 91 -3.00 5.08 -3.52
C ASP A 91 -4.53 5.15 -3.46
N ASN A 92 -5.03 6.31 -3.05
CA ASN A 92 -6.46 6.61 -3.02
C ASN A 92 -6.71 8.05 -3.48
N LEU A 93 -7.55 8.20 -4.51
CA LEU A 93 -7.92 9.50 -5.09
C LEU A 93 -8.87 10.30 -4.20
N ASP A 94 -9.63 9.64 -3.31
CA ASP A 94 -10.67 10.29 -2.49
C ASP A 94 -10.14 10.86 -1.18
N LEU A 95 -8.89 10.56 -0.84
CA LEU A 95 -8.21 11.10 0.32
C LEU A 95 -7.29 12.26 -0.09
N PRO A 96 -7.23 13.33 0.70
CA PRO A 96 -6.23 14.39 0.50
C PRO A 96 -4.80 13.82 0.46
N PRO A 97 -3.85 14.48 -0.24
CA PRO A 97 -2.45 14.04 -0.27
C PRO A 97 -1.90 13.84 1.15
N GLY A 98 -1.21 12.71 1.37
CA GLY A 98 -0.60 12.39 2.66
C GLY A 98 -1.53 11.80 3.73
N VAL A 99 -2.84 11.85 3.54
CA VAL A 99 -3.78 11.24 4.50
C VAL A 99 -3.73 9.73 4.37
N VAL A 100 -3.52 9.04 5.50
CA VAL A 100 -3.54 7.57 5.57
C VAL A 100 -4.85 7.08 6.16
N ARG A 101 -5.37 5.98 5.61
CA ARG A 101 -6.53 5.29 6.14
C ARG A 101 -6.37 3.78 6.09
N VAL A 102 -6.61 3.14 7.22
CA VAL A 102 -6.65 1.67 7.34
C VAL A 102 -8.10 1.20 7.35
N LYS A 103 -8.42 0.18 6.54
CA LYS A 103 -9.79 -0.30 6.39
C LYS A 103 -9.83 -1.80 6.13
N GLN A 104 -10.78 -2.50 6.75
CA GLN A 104 -11.15 -3.87 6.40
C GLN A 104 -12.15 -3.85 5.23
N GLY A 105 -11.86 -4.62 4.19
CA GLY A 105 -12.79 -4.84 3.07
C GLY A 105 -13.14 -3.60 2.24
N GLY A 106 -14.18 -3.71 1.43
CA GLY A 106 -14.75 -2.61 0.65
C GLY A 106 -14.59 -2.74 -0.87
N GLY A 107 -15.14 -1.75 -1.61
CA GLY A 107 -15.02 -1.65 -3.06
C GLY A 107 -13.61 -1.31 -3.52
N THR A 108 -13.35 -1.36 -4.83
CA THR A 108 -12.06 -1.02 -5.43
C THR A 108 -11.94 0.43 -5.87
N ALA A 109 -13.05 1.18 -5.86
CA ALA A 109 -13.14 2.59 -6.29
C ALA A 109 -12.46 2.87 -7.65
N GLY A 110 -12.48 1.90 -8.58
CA GLY A 110 -11.82 2.00 -9.87
C GLY A 110 -10.31 1.76 -9.86
N HIS A 111 -9.71 1.42 -8.72
CA HIS A 111 -8.29 1.12 -8.64
C HIS A 111 -7.97 -0.25 -9.26
N ASN A 112 -7.31 -0.26 -10.43
CA ASN A 112 -7.06 -1.48 -11.21
C ASN A 112 -6.26 -2.54 -10.46
N GLY A 113 -5.29 -2.14 -9.63
CA GLY A 113 -4.49 -3.06 -8.82
C GLY A 113 -5.33 -3.76 -7.76
N LEU A 114 -6.19 -3.02 -7.05
CA LEU A 114 -7.13 -3.62 -6.09
C LEU A 114 -8.13 -4.55 -6.78
N ALA A 115 -8.65 -4.17 -7.96
CA ALA A 115 -9.54 -5.01 -8.73
C ALA A 115 -8.87 -6.34 -9.10
N SER A 116 -7.60 -6.28 -9.53
CA SER A 116 -6.80 -7.47 -9.81
C SER A 116 -6.57 -8.33 -8.56
N ILE A 117 -6.22 -7.75 -7.42
CA ILE A 117 -6.07 -8.51 -6.16
C ILE A 117 -7.39 -9.19 -5.78
N VAL A 118 -8.52 -8.48 -5.81
CA VAL A 118 -9.86 -9.04 -5.52
C VAL A 118 -10.18 -10.22 -6.43
N GLN A 119 -9.92 -10.09 -7.73
CA GLN A 119 -10.17 -11.15 -8.71
C GLN A 119 -9.39 -12.44 -8.38
N TYR A 120 -8.10 -12.33 -8.06
CA TYR A 120 -7.25 -13.51 -7.80
C TYR A 120 -7.34 -14.02 -6.37
N LEU A 121 -7.66 -13.17 -5.41
CA LEU A 121 -7.90 -13.56 -4.03
C LEU A 121 -9.28 -14.19 -3.83
N GLY A 122 -10.26 -13.81 -4.66
CA GLY A 122 -11.62 -14.33 -4.62
C GLY A 122 -12.53 -13.66 -3.60
N THR A 123 -12.04 -12.62 -2.92
CA THR A 123 -12.80 -11.88 -1.91
C THR A 123 -12.38 -10.42 -1.88
N LYS A 124 -13.25 -9.56 -1.33
CA LYS A 124 -12.97 -8.15 -1.01
C LYS A 124 -12.58 -7.95 0.45
N ASP A 125 -12.69 -8.99 1.25
CA ASP A 125 -12.50 -8.94 2.70
C ASP A 125 -11.04 -9.24 3.08
N PHE A 126 -10.24 -8.18 3.04
CA PHE A 126 -8.85 -8.12 3.47
C PHE A 126 -8.50 -6.69 3.91
N LEU A 127 -7.46 -6.56 4.72
CA LEU A 127 -6.99 -5.26 5.20
C LEU A 127 -6.38 -4.42 4.07
N ARG A 128 -6.64 -3.13 4.12
CA ARG A 128 -6.12 -2.14 3.18
C ARG A 128 -5.55 -0.95 3.91
N VAL A 129 -4.39 -0.50 3.47
CA VAL A 129 -3.80 0.77 3.87
C VAL A 129 -3.82 1.68 2.65
N TYR A 130 -4.62 2.72 2.71
CA TYR A 130 -4.75 3.72 1.66
C TYR A 130 -3.86 4.92 1.95
N ILE A 131 -3.19 5.41 0.91
CA ILE A 131 -2.41 6.65 0.94
C ILE A 131 -3.09 7.64 0.02
N GLY A 132 -3.56 8.74 0.56
CA GLY A 132 -4.21 9.80 -0.19
C GLY A 132 -3.24 10.45 -1.18
N ILE A 133 -3.72 10.62 -2.41
CA ILE A 133 -2.99 11.32 -3.48
C ILE A 133 -3.80 12.49 -4.04
N GLY A 134 -5.05 12.70 -3.56
CA GLY A 134 -5.97 13.68 -4.11
C GLY A 134 -6.50 13.31 -5.50
N ARG A 135 -7.33 14.18 -6.06
CA ARG A 135 -7.93 14.02 -7.38
C ARG A 135 -7.41 15.06 -8.37
N PRO A 136 -7.28 14.72 -9.66
CA PRO A 136 -7.04 15.73 -10.69
C PRO A 136 -8.25 16.67 -10.81
N GLN A 137 -8.01 17.90 -11.27
CA GLN A 137 -9.07 18.89 -11.50
C GLN A 137 -10.11 18.41 -12.53
N PHE A 138 -9.68 17.63 -13.54
CA PHE A 138 -10.56 17.09 -14.58
C PHE A 138 -10.61 15.57 -14.49
N ARG A 139 -11.82 15.00 -14.51
CA ARG A 139 -12.03 13.54 -14.39
C ARG A 139 -11.38 12.72 -15.50
N GLY A 140 -11.20 13.27 -16.70
CA GLY A 140 -10.55 12.61 -17.83
C GLY A 140 -9.05 12.36 -17.66
N ASP A 141 -8.41 13.00 -16.69
CA ASP A 141 -6.95 12.97 -16.50
C ASP A 141 -6.47 11.95 -15.46
N VAL A 142 -7.35 11.10 -14.91
CA VAL A 142 -7.01 10.19 -13.81
C VAL A 142 -5.80 9.32 -14.13
N VAL A 143 -5.74 8.69 -15.32
CA VAL A 143 -4.60 7.83 -15.69
C VAL A 143 -3.29 8.64 -15.75
N LYS A 144 -3.33 9.80 -16.38
CA LYS A 144 -2.18 10.70 -16.46
C LYS A 144 -1.76 11.21 -15.07
N TYR A 145 -2.73 11.49 -14.21
CA TYR A 145 -2.50 11.96 -12.84
C TYR A 145 -1.81 10.91 -11.98
N VAL A 146 -2.34 9.69 -11.91
CA VAL A 146 -1.75 8.62 -11.07
C VAL A 146 -0.38 8.18 -11.59
N LEU A 147 -0.14 8.22 -12.90
CA LEU A 147 1.16 7.93 -13.51
C LEU A 147 2.09 9.15 -13.57
N GLY A 148 1.65 10.29 -13.08
CA GLY A 148 2.45 11.51 -12.97
C GLY A 148 3.26 11.56 -11.68
N VAL A 149 4.41 12.23 -11.76
CA VAL A 149 5.22 12.57 -10.58
C VAL A 149 4.53 13.73 -9.84
N PRO A 150 4.43 13.71 -8.49
CA PRO A 150 3.88 14.81 -7.71
C PRO A 150 4.66 16.12 -7.94
N ALA A 151 3.95 17.23 -7.98
CA ALA A 151 4.57 18.56 -7.97
C ALA A 151 5.39 18.78 -6.68
N ALA A 152 6.31 19.71 -6.70
CA ALA A 152 7.22 19.94 -5.57
C ALA A 152 6.45 20.24 -4.26
N GLU A 153 5.36 20.98 -4.36
CA GLU A 153 4.49 21.38 -3.26
C GLU A 153 3.76 20.19 -2.61
N GLU A 154 3.43 19.17 -3.41
CA GLU A 154 2.69 17.99 -2.95
C GLU A 154 3.62 16.91 -2.34
N ARG A 155 4.94 16.97 -2.65
CA ARG A 155 5.89 15.91 -2.26
C ARG A 155 6.05 15.78 -0.76
N SER A 156 6.03 16.90 -0.03
CA SER A 156 6.17 16.88 1.43
C SER A 156 5.05 16.09 2.09
N ASP A 157 3.81 16.41 1.75
CA ASP A 157 2.64 15.74 2.32
C ASP A 157 2.57 14.27 1.90
N LEU A 158 2.86 14.00 0.62
CA LEU A 158 2.84 12.63 0.12
C LEU A 158 3.92 11.77 0.78
N ASN A 159 5.13 12.30 0.98
CA ASN A 159 6.20 11.60 1.69
C ASN A 159 5.83 11.33 3.15
N ALA A 160 5.24 12.31 3.84
CA ALA A 160 4.74 12.12 5.20
C ALA A 160 3.65 11.04 5.25
N GLY A 161 2.76 10.98 4.25
CA GLY A 161 1.76 9.92 4.13
C GLY A 161 2.37 8.53 3.88
N ILE A 162 3.41 8.44 3.05
CA ILE A 162 4.15 7.19 2.82
C ILE A 162 4.83 6.73 4.12
N ASP A 163 5.46 7.65 4.87
CA ASP A 163 6.09 7.34 6.15
C ASP A 163 5.07 6.87 7.20
N ARG A 164 3.90 7.53 7.28
CA ARG A 164 2.80 7.17 8.17
C ARG A 164 2.17 5.83 7.76
N ALA A 165 2.04 5.54 6.47
CA ALA A 165 1.58 4.23 6.01
C ALA A 165 2.57 3.12 6.37
N ALA A 166 3.88 3.36 6.21
CA ALA A 166 4.91 2.41 6.64
C ALA A 166 4.86 2.13 8.16
N GLU A 167 4.59 3.15 8.98
CA GLU A 167 4.35 3.01 10.41
C GLU A 167 3.13 2.12 10.70
N ALA A 168 1.98 2.40 10.07
CA ALA A 168 0.78 1.58 10.19
C ALA A 168 1.01 0.10 9.83
N LEU A 169 1.82 -0.15 8.79
CA LEU A 169 2.17 -1.51 8.36
C LEU A 169 3.02 -2.25 9.41
N VAL A 170 3.95 -1.55 10.05
CA VAL A 170 4.78 -2.13 11.12
C VAL A 170 3.95 -2.39 12.36
N GLU A 171 3.03 -1.49 12.71
CA GLU A 171 2.12 -1.69 13.83
C GLU A 171 1.15 -2.85 13.62
N LEU A 172 0.65 -3.05 12.40
CA LEU A 172 -0.17 -4.23 12.05
C LEU A 172 0.55 -5.58 12.26
N LEU A 173 1.88 -5.59 12.35
CA LEU A 173 2.65 -6.79 12.68
C LEU A 173 2.70 -7.06 14.20
N ALA A 174 2.45 -6.05 15.03
CA ALA A 174 2.57 -6.10 16.49
C ALA A 174 1.23 -6.01 17.22
N ASP A 175 0.25 -5.35 16.63
CA ASP A 175 -1.03 -5.00 17.26
C ASP A 175 -2.22 -5.50 16.43
N SER A 176 -3.41 -5.48 17.04
CA SER A 176 -4.65 -5.85 16.35
C SER A 176 -5.06 -4.82 15.29
N PRO A 177 -5.69 -5.27 14.18
CA PRO A 177 -6.18 -4.37 13.14
C PRO A 177 -7.10 -3.26 13.66
N GLU A 178 -7.95 -3.56 14.66
CA GLU A 178 -8.88 -2.60 15.24
C GLU A 178 -8.14 -1.46 15.94
N LYS A 179 -7.07 -1.78 16.69
CA LYS A 179 -6.25 -0.78 17.37
C LYS A 179 -5.59 0.14 16.35
N VAL A 180 -4.96 -0.42 15.32
CA VAL A 180 -4.29 0.34 14.26
C VAL A 180 -5.30 1.19 13.47
N MET A 181 -6.49 0.64 13.13
CA MET A 181 -7.55 1.42 12.49
C MET A 181 -7.99 2.60 13.35
N ASN A 182 -8.15 2.41 14.66
CA ASN A 182 -8.55 3.48 15.58
C ASN A 182 -7.51 4.60 15.66
N GLU A 183 -6.23 4.25 15.61
CA GLU A 183 -5.12 5.20 15.69
C GLU A 183 -4.95 5.98 14.39
N PHE A 184 -4.83 5.27 13.27
CA PHE A 184 -4.50 5.89 11.98
C PHE A 184 -5.70 6.55 11.28
N ASN A 185 -6.94 6.19 11.66
CA ASN A 185 -8.15 6.78 11.09
C ASN A 185 -8.66 8.01 11.87
N ARG A 186 -8.10 8.33 13.02
CA ARG A 186 -8.43 9.59 13.70
C ARG A 186 -8.08 10.74 12.76
N ARG A 187 -9.04 11.64 12.55
CA ARG A 187 -8.78 12.90 11.87
C ARG A 187 -7.74 13.63 12.72
N SER A 188 -6.61 14.00 12.15
CA SER A 188 -5.83 15.12 12.65
C SER A 188 -6.74 16.33 12.54
N THR A 189 -7.40 16.70 13.63
CA THR A 189 -7.97 18.04 13.76
C THR A 189 -6.79 18.99 13.64
N PRO A 190 -6.83 19.99 12.74
CA PRO A 190 -5.88 21.09 12.83
C PRO A 190 -6.02 21.65 14.25
N ASP A 191 -4.93 21.77 14.98
CA ASP A 191 -4.90 22.45 16.27
C ASP A 191 -5.48 23.85 16.08
N SER A 192 -6.73 24.01 16.54
CA SER A 192 -7.36 25.30 16.74
C SER A 192 -6.93 25.83 18.10
N ASP A 193 -5.65 26.08 18.26
CA ASP A 193 -5.12 26.83 19.40
C ASP A 193 -4.16 27.89 18.88
N THR A 194 -4.78 29.02 18.51
CA THR A 194 -4.14 30.32 18.68
C THR A 194 -5.26 31.35 18.88
N GLN A 195 -5.61 31.55 20.14
CA GLN A 195 -6.16 32.81 20.59
C GLN A 195 -5.04 33.66 21.12
#